data_ad40bdd0920dc82ff85892aa83ae677a
#
_entry.id   ad40bdd0920dc82ff85892aa83ae677a
#
_cell.length_a   1.000
_cell.length_b   1.000
_cell.length_c   1.000
_cell.angle_alpha   90.00
_cell.angle_beta   90.00
_cell.angle_gamma   90.00
#
_symmetry.space_group_name_H-M   'P 1'
#
loop_
_entity.id
_entity.type
_entity.pdbx_description
1 polymer ?
#
loop_
_entity_poly.entity_id
_entity_poly.type
_entity_poly.pdbx_seq_one_letter_code
_entity_poly.pdbx_strand_id
1 'polypeptide(L)'
;MRKILFFGDSITALRKNVVAASELFAARYPQHEIVNKGVGGNDTGLARERFQKDVMEERPDVLIFSFGCNDAAIDVWKGKTTPRLTIEEYLENLQFFIDSMRSIGAAMIFFTPPPMILLDNLKPYYGGEPYLTRGFNFMLDSFIAAAKELMAREKIPVADVNAAFREITGGDEGKLADLIPDGLHPNSEGQEIICRLLCQAFETLTGER
;
A
#
# COMPACT_ATOMS: atom_id res chain seq x y z
N MET A 1 5.89 20.08 15.26
CA MET A 1 4.62 19.37 14.92
C MET A 1 4.53 19.31 13.41
N ARG A 2 4.29 18.12 12.82
CA ARG A 2 4.05 17.93 11.38
C ARG A 2 2.65 17.33 11.18
N LYS A 3 2.06 17.59 10.02
CA LYS A 3 0.89 16.84 9.55
C LYS A 3 1.38 15.70 8.66
N ILE A 4 1.09 14.46 9.04
CA ILE A 4 1.48 13.23 8.34
C ILE A 4 0.21 12.56 7.83
N LEU A 5 0.10 12.41 6.52
CA LEU A 5 -1.10 11.89 5.89
C LEU A 5 -0.83 10.51 5.30
N PHE A 6 -1.65 9.54 5.67
CA PHE A 6 -1.68 8.19 5.09
C PHE A 6 -2.68 8.16 3.94
N PHE A 7 -2.22 7.85 2.73
CA PHE A 7 -3.02 7.79 1.52
C PHE A 7 -2.89 6.43 0.84
N GLY A 8 -4.01 5.74 0.63
CA GLY A 8 -3.95 4.40 0.09
C GLY A 8 -5.32 3.77 -0.12
N ASP A 9 -5.30 2.46 -0.27
CA ASP A 9 -6.46 1.61 -0.46
C ASP A 9 -6.98 0.99 0.88
N SER A 10 -7.57 -0.22 0.83
CA SER A 10 -8.10 -0.92 2.00
C SER A 10 -7.03 -1.37 3.01
N ILE A 11 -5.76 -1.47 2.61
CA ILE A 11 -4.66 -1.81 3.51
C ILE A 11 -4.35 -0.62 4.42
N THR A 12 -4.50 0.60 3.91
CA THR A 12 -4.32 1.86 4.63
C THR A 12 -5.58 2.25 5.41
N ALA A 13 -6.77 1.93 4.90
CA ALA A 13 -8.04 2.35 5.47
C ALA A 13 -8.26 1.84 6.91
N LEU A 14 -8.93 2.66 7.71
CA LEU A 14 -9.41 2.23 9.03
C LEU A 14 -10.44 1.11 8.88
N ARG A 15 -10.29 0.03 9.63
CA ARG A 15 -11.17 -1.13 9.58
C ARG A 15 -11.66 -1.50 10.98
N LYS A 16 -12.90 -1.93 11.07
CA LYS A 16 -13.46 -2.40 12.35
C LYS A 16 -12.66 -3.60 12.88
N ASN A 17 -12.33 -3.58 14.16
CA ASN A 17 -11.59 -4.64 14.88
C ASN A 17 -10.14 -4.87 14.40
N VAL A 18 -9.54 -3.92 13.69
CA VAL A 18 -8.12 -3.95 13.29
C VAL A 18 -7.52 -2.60 13.65
N VAL A 19 -6.45 -2.61 14.43
CA VAL A 19 -5.68 -1.39 14.70
C VAL A 19 -4.82 -1.11 13.47
N ALA A 20 -5.09 -0.02 12.78
CA ALA A 20 -4.38 0.34 11.55
C ALA A 20 -2.96 0.86 11.84
N ALA A 21 -2.04 0.69 10.88
CA ALA A 21 -0.68 1.20 10.99
C ALA A 21 -0.62 2.72 11.28
N SER A 22 -1.58 3.49 10.75
CA SER A 22 -1.69 4.93 11.04
C SER A 22 -2.08 5.23 12.49
N GLU A 23 -2.88 4.38 13.14
CA GLU A 23 -3.25 4.53 14.56
C GLU A 23 -2.05 4.19 15.46
N LEU A 24 -1.32 3.11 15.13
CA LEU A 24 -0.08 2.74 15.81
C LEU A 24 0.99 3.81 15.64
N PHE A 25 1.09 4.38 14.44
CA PHE A 25 2.00 5.47 14.13
C PHE A 25 1.65 6.74 14.92
N ALA A 26 0.36 7.07 15.05
CA ALA A 26 -0.12 8.18 15.89
C ALA A 26 0.23 7.98 17.37
N ALA A 27 0.10 6.75 17.87
CA ALA A 27 0.50 6.43 19.24
C ALA A 27 2.01 6.55 19.48
N ARG A 28 2.84 6.23 18.47
CA ARG A 28 4.30 6.35 18.51
C ARG A 28 4.77 7.81 18.43
N TYR A 29 4.07 8.65 17.68
CA TYR A 29 4.43 10.06 17.42
C TYR A 29 3.29 11.02 17.82
N PRO A 30 2.92 11.08 19.12
CA PRO A 30 1.77 11.87 19.59
C PRO A 30 1.96 13.38 19.42
N GLN A 31 3.18 13.84 19.12
CA GLN A 31 3.50 15.24 18.81
C GLN A 31 3.10 15.66 17.39
N HIS A 32 2.68 14.72 16.54
CA HIS A 32 2.28 14.99 15.15
C HIS A 32 0.78 14.82 14.95
N GLU A 33 0.25 15.49 13.93
CA GLU A 33 -1.11 15.27 13.45
C GLU A 33 -1.09 14.14 12.41
N ILE A 34 -1.79 13.05 12.70
CA ILE A 34 -1.87 11.89 11.78
C ILE A 34 -3.26 11.85 11.15
N VAL A 35 -3.31 11.90 9.82
CA VAL A 35 -4.56 11.86 9.04
C VAL A 35 -4.57 10.58 8.20
N ASN A 36 -5.67 9.82 8.25
CA ASN A 36 -5.84 8.64 7.42
C ASN A 36 -6.88 8.91 6.30
N LYS A 37 -6.46 8.77 5.06
CA LYS A 37 -7.25 8.89 3.83
C LYS A 37 -7.21 7.59 2.99
N GLY A 38 -7.10 6.44 3.66
CA GLY A 38 -7.27 5.13 3.01
C GLY A 38 -8.72 4.91 2.60
N VAL A 39 -8.95 4.41 1.37
CA VAL A 39 -10.29 4.08 0.84
C VAL A 39 -10.27 2.69 0.22
N GLY A 40 -11.10 1.79 0.77
CA GLY A 40 -11.17 0.41 0.31
C GLY A 40 -11.47 0.28 -1.19
N GLY A 41 -10.76 -0.63 -1.86
CA GLY A 41 -10.96 -0.91 -3.28
C GLY A 41 -10.38 0.10 -4.26
N ASN A 42 -9.77 1.20 -3.79
CA ASN A 42 -9.17 2.19 -4.69
C ASN A 42 -7.91 1.63 -5.37
N ASP A 43 -7.88 1.71 -6.68
CA ASP A 43 -6.67 1.74 -7.49
C ASP A 43 -6.12 3.17 -7.59
N THR A 44 -4.98 3.37 -8.25
CA THR A 44 -4.36 4.70 -8.37
C THR A 44 -5.17 5.65 -9.26
N GLY A 45 -5.99 5.14 -10.19
CA GLY A 45 -6.90 5.96 -11.00
C GLY A 45 -7.97 6.61 -10.14
N LEU A 46 -8.70 5.83 -9.34
CA LEU A 46 -9.68 6.33 -8.38
C LEU A 46 -9.05 7.22 -7.31
N ALA A 47 -7.84 6.87 -6.86
CA ALA A 47 -7.09 7.69 -5.91
C ALA A 47 -6.74 9.07 -6.49
N ARG A 48 -6.39 9.15 -7.78
CA ARG A 48 -6.08 10.40 -8.48
C ARG A 48 -7.28 11.34 -8.53
N GLU A 49 -8.50 10.81 -8.73
CA GLU A 49 -9.71 11.61 -8.74
C GLU A 49 -9.97 12.38 -7.43
N ARG A 50 -9.62 11.76 -6.29
CA ARG A 50 -9.80 12.36 -4.95
C ARG A 50 -8.56 13.04 -4.39
N PHE A 51 -7.42 13.01 -5.09
CA PHE A 51 -6.12 13.46 -4.58
C PHE A 51 -6.14 14.95 -4.19
N GLN A 52 -6.76 15.79 -5.00
CA GLN A 52 -6.88 17.23 -4.72
C GLN A 52 -7.57 17.47 -3.37
N LYS A 53 -8.71 16.83 -3.14
CA LYS A 53 -9.53 17.01 -1.94
C LYS A 53 -8.88 16.36 -0.70
N ASP A 54 -8.40 15.11 -0.86
CA ASP A 54 -7.99 14.30 0.27
C ASP A 54 -6.53 14.52 0.69
N VAL A 55 -5.69 15.04 -0.21
CA VAL A 55 -4.27 15.24 0.04
C VAL A 55 -3.87 16.70 -0.08
N MET A 56 -4.13 17.35 -1.23
CA MET A 56 -3.62 18.70 -1.48
C MET A 56 -4.28 19.76 -0.58
N GLU A 57 -5.58 19.64 -0.32
CA GLU A 57 -6.31 20.55 0.59
C GLU A 57 -5.87 20.36 2.06
N GLU A 58 -5.44 19.15 2.44
CA GLU A 58 -4.89 18.87 3.77
C GLU A 58 -3.50 19.48 4.00
N ARG A 59 -2.76 19.74 2.92
CA ARG A 59 -1.40 20.30 2.97
C ARG A 59 -0.47 19.56 3.94
N PRO A 60 -0.26 18.24 3.79
CA PRO A 60 0.59 17.50 4.70
C PRO A 60 2.06 17.88 4.54
N ASP A 61 2.82 17.78 5.64
CA ASP A 61 4.29 17.89 5.61
C ASP A 61 4.93 16.58 5.10
N VAL A 62 4.26 15.44 5.35
CA VAL A 62 4.71 14.11 4.91
C VAL A 62 3.51 13.32 4.38
N LEU A 63 3.66 12.75 3.19
CA LEU A 63 2.74 11.79 2.61
C LEU A 63 3.31 10.37 2.75
N ILE A 64 2.60 9.48 3.43
CA ILE A 64 2.86 8.04 3.46
C ILE A 64 1.80 7.38 2.57
N PHE A 65 2.21 6.70 1.50
CA PHE A 65 1.25 6.18 0.53
C PHE A 65 1.58 4.78 0.04
N SER A 66 0.53 4.03 -0.32
CA SER A 66 0.62 2.67 -0.86
C SER A 66 -0.55 2.37 -1.78
N PHE A 67 -0.25 1.84 -2.95
CA PHE A 67 -1.19 1.32 -3.93
C PHE A 67 -0.54 0.18 -4.72
N GLY A 68 -1.32 -0.53 -5.49
CA GLY A 68 -0.85 -1.58 -6.39
C GLY A 68 -1.68 -2.86 -6.31
N CYS A 69 -2.26 -3.21 -5.14
CA CYS A 69 -3.10 -4.40 -5.02
C CYS A 69 -4.32 -4.35 -5.95
N ASN A 70 -5.03 -3.22 -5.98
CA ASN A 70 -6.21 -3.05 -6.82
C ASN A 70 -5.83 -2.77 -8.27
N ASP A 71 -4.75 -2.04 -8.51
CA ASP A 71 -4.22 -1.76 -9.86
C ASP A 71 -3.87 -3.07 -10.58
N ALA A 72 -3.15 -3.96 -9.89
CA ALA A 72 -2.69 -5.26 -10.38
C ALA A 72 -3.79 -6.33 -10.45
N ALA A 73 -4.95 -6.11 -9.82
CA ALA A 73 -6.02 -7.10 -9.73
C ALA A 73 -6.63 -7.39 -11.12
N ILE A 74 -6.76 -8.68 -11.43
CA ILE A 74 -7.46 -9.16 -12.62
C ILE A 74 -8.83 -9.69 -12.18
N ASP A 75 -9.90 -9.02 -12.59
CA ASP A 75 -11.27 -9.40 -12.24
C ASP A 75 -11.73 -10.63 -13.08
N VAL A 76 -11.10 -11.79 -12.86
CA VAL A 76 -11.37 -13.02 -13.64
C VAL A 76 -12.83 -13.47 -13.55
N TRP A 77 -13.50 -13.21 -12.42
CA TRP A 77 -14.93 -13.46 -12.23
C TRP A 77 -15.84 -12.61 -13.14
N LYS A 78 -15.29 -11.52 -13.72
CA LYS A 78 -15.92 -10.70 -14.78
C LYS A 78 -15.42 -11.08 -16.19
N GLY A 79 -14.67 -12.17 -16.31
CA GLY A 79 -14.08 -12.59 -17.59
C GLY A 79 -12.91 -11.71 -18.06
N LYS A 80 -12.29 -10.94 -17.16
CA LYS A 80 -11.11 -10.15 -17.48
C LYS A 80 -9.85 -11.00 -17.47
N THR A 81 -8.88 -10.68 -18.32
CA THR A 81 -7.58 -11.35 -18.45
C THR A 81 -6.40 -10.40 -18.24
N THR A 82 -6.69 -9.11 -18.09
CA THR A 82 -5.70 -8.05 -17.87
C THR A 82 -5.96 -7.37 -16.51
N PRO A 83 -4.95 -6.76 -15.87
CA PRO A 83 -5.12 -6.01 -14.65
C PRO A 83 -6.08 -4.82 -14.86
N ARG A 84 -6.56 -4.23 -13.77
CA ARG A 84 -7.48 -3.07 -13.81
C ARG A 84 -6.81 -1.86 -14.44
N LEU A 85 -5.52 -1.62 -14.12
CA LEU A 85 -4.69 -0.62 -14.78
C LEU A 85 -3.48 -1.29 -15.43
N THR A 86 -2.93 -0.70 -16.47
CA THR A 86 -1.61 -1.08 -16.96
C THR A 86 -0.51 -0.59 -16.01
N ILE A 87 0.69 -1.15 -16.10
CA ILE A 87 1.84 -0.66 -15.32
C ILE A 87 2.14 0.80 -15.67
N GLU A 88 2.00 1.19 -16.93
CA GLU A 88 2.20 2.55 -17.40
C GLU A 88 1.23 3.54 -16.73
N GLU A 89 -0.08 3.23 -16.74
CA GLU A 89 -1.11 4.05 -16.09
C GLU A 89 -0.87 4.17 -14.58
N TYR A 90 -0.50 3.05 -13.93
CA TYR A 90 -0.13 3.02 -12.52
C TYR A 90 1.05 3.95 -12.22
N LEU A 91 2.13 3.86 -13.01
CA LEU A 91 3.32 4.70 -12.83
C LEU A 91 3.04 6.18 -13.13
N GLU A 92 2.21 6.50 -14.13
CA GLU A 92 1.76 7.86 -14.41
C GLU A 92 0.99 8.46 -13.22
N ASN A 93 0.12 7.67 -12.59
CA ASN A 93 -0.64 8.11 -11.42
C ASN A 93 0.28 8.31 -10.20
N LEU A 94 1.24 7.39 -9.95
CA LEU A 94 2.22 7.58 -8.90
C LEU A 94 3.11 8.82 -9.14
N GLN A 95 3.55 9.05 -10.39
CA GLN A 95 4.32 10.24 -10.74
C GLN A 95 3.52 11.52 -10.49
N PHE A 96 2.22 11.52 -10.84
CA PHE A 96 1.35 12.65 -10.54
C PHE A 96 1.29 12.95 -9.03
N PHE A 97 1.19 11.92 -8.17
CA PHE A 97 1.21 12.12 -6.71
C PHE A 97 2.55 12.74 -6.26
N ILE A 98 3.66 12.21 -6.78
CA ILE A 98 5.00 12.68 -6.46
C ILE A 98 5.19 14.15 -6.84
N ASP A 99 4.83 14.52 -8.07
CA ASP A 99 5.00 15.88 -8.57
C ASP A 99 4.12 16.87 -7.80
N SER A 100 2.89 16.45 -7.49
CA SER A 100 1.97 17.25 -6.69
C SER A 100 2.52 17.52 -5.29
N MET A 101 3.05 16.50 -4.61
CA MET A 101 3.64 16.65 -3.27
C MET A 101 4.90 17.51 -3.30
N ARG A 102 5.74 17.37 -4.32
CA ARG A 102 6.91 18.24 -4.54
C ARG A 102 6.54 19.70 -4.73
N SER A 103 5.44 19.97 -5.41
CA SER A 103 4.97 21.34 -5.66
C SER A 103 4.66 22.12 -4.38
N ILE A 104 4.36 21.41 -3.29
CA ILE A 104 4.11 22.00 -1.96
C ILE A 104 5.27 21.78 -0.97
N GLY A 105 6.38 21.18 -1.42
CA GLY A 105 7.57 20.93 -0.59
C GLY A 105 7.41 19.82 0.45
N ALA A 106 6.41 18.96 0.30
CA ALA A 106 6.16 17.86 1.23
C ALA A 106 7.09 16.68 1.00
N ALA A 107 7.51 16.03 2.09
CA ALA A 107 8.26 14.78 2.03
C ALA A 107 7.34 13.58 1.77
N MET A 108 7.91 12.46 1.30
CA MET A 108 7.13 11.28 0.93
C MET A 108 7.80 9.99 1.42
N ILE A 109 6.97 9.00 1.76
CA ILE A 109 7.38 7.61 2.00
C ILE A 109 6.39 6.73 1.24
N PHE A 110 6.90 5.83 0.41
CA PHE A 110 6.11 4.79 -0.22
C PHE A 110 6.25 3.49 0.58
N PHE A 111 5.16 2.73 0.75
CA PHE A 111 5.29 1.36 1.22
C PHE A 111 4.68 0.37 0.22
N THR A 112 5.36 -0.76 0.00
CA THR A 112 4.87 -1.79 -0.91
C THR A 112 3.67 -2.49 -0.29
N PRO A 113 2.64 -2.84 -1.07
CA PRO A 113 1.56 -3.70 -0.57
C PRO A 113 2.09 -5.05 -0.07
N PRO A 114 1.51 -5.64 0.99
CA PRO A 114 1.86 -6.99 1.42
C PRO A 114 1.53 -8.03 0.35
N PRO A 115 2.12 -9.23 0.38
CA PRO A 115 1.70 -10.32 -0.49
C PRO A 115 0.27 -10.77 -0.17
N MET A 116 -0.41 -11.37 -1.13
CA MET A 116 -1.77 -11.89 -1.00
C MET A 116 -1.76 -13.42 -1.03
N ILE A 117 -2.83 -14.04 -0.53
CA ILE A 117 -3.03 -15.51 -0.55
C ILE A 117 -4.37 -15.82 -1.19
N LEU A 118 -4.40 -16.78 -2.11
CA LEU A 118 -5.65 -17.25 -2.71
C LEU A 118 -6.35 -18.27 -1.79
N LEU A 119 -6.98 -17.78 -0.74
CA LEU A 119 -7.80 -18.60 0.17
C LEU A 119 -9.13 -19.01 -0.48
N ASP A 120 -9.83 -20.00 0.12
CA ASP A 120 -11.07 -20.54 -0.42
C ASP A 120 -12.18 -19.49 -0.64
N ASN A 121 -12.28 -18.51 0.25
CA ASN A 121 -13.22 -17.39 0.13
C ASN A 121 -12.93 -16.47 -1.09
N LEU A 122 -11.71 -16.48 -1.61
CA LEU A 122 -11.30 -15.68 -2.76
C LEU A 122 -11.40 -16.44 -4.09
N LYS A 123 -11.44 -17.78 -4.06
CA LYS A 123 -11.51 -18.60 -5.27
C LYS A 123 -12.69 -18.27 -6.19
N PRO A 124 -13.91 -17.92 -5.70
CA PRO A 124 -15.00 -17.49 -6.57
C PRO A 124 -14.67 -16.24 -7.41
N TYR A 125 -13.74 -15.41 -6.97
CA TYR A 125 -13.36 -14.14 -7.61
C TYR A 125 -12.06 -14.23 -8.40
N TYR A 126 -11.09 -15.02 -7.90
CA TYR A 126 -9.73 -15.06 -8.41
C TYR A 126 -9.22 -16.48 -8.74
N GLY A 127 -10.07 -17.52 -8.57
CA GLY A 127 -9.71 -18.93 -8.80
C GLY A 127 -9.71 -19.34 -10.28
N GLY A 128 -9.38 -18.46 -11.19
CA GLY A 128 -9.30 -18.70 -12.63
C GLY A 128 -7.96 -18.29 -13.21
N GLU A 129 -7.81 -18.55 -14.52
CA GLU A 129 -6.63 -18.07 -15.25
C GLU A 129 -6.64 -16.53 -15.33
N PRO A 130 -5.46 -15.90 -15.25
CA PRO A 130 -4.10 -16.47 -15.23
C PRO A 130 -3.54 -16.79 -13.84
N TYR A 131 -4.30 -16.62 -12.76
CA TYR A 131 -3.81 -16.81 -11.39
C TYR A 131 -3.42 -18.27 -11.09
N LEU A 132 -4.16 -19.25 -11.67
CA LEU A 132 -3.89 -20.67 -11.43
C LEU A 132 -2.54 -21.14 -11.99
N THR A 133 -2.14 -20.61 -13.14
CA THR A 133 -0.87 -21.01 -13.78
C THR A 133 0.31 -20.14 -13.37
N ARG A 134 0.08 -18.85 -13.04
CA ARG A 134 1.15 -17.87 -12.78
C ARG A 134 1.33 -17.54 -11.31
N GLY A 135 0.40 -17.99 -10.43
CA GLY A 135 0.37 -17.66 -9.00
C GLY A 135 -0.36 -16.36 -8.70
N PHE A 136 -0.89 -16.24 -7.49
CA PHE A 136 -1.79 -15.13 -7.14
C PHE A 136 -1.12 -13.75 -7.12
N ASN A 137 0.17 -13.71 -6.79
CA ASN A 137 0.93 -12.46 -6.67
C ASN A 137 1.67 -12.02 -7.95
N PHE A 138 1.61 -12.79 -9.06
CA PHE A 138 2.46 -12.54 -10.21
C PHE A 138 2.33 -11.14 -10.81
N MET A 139 1.10 -10.60 -10.86
CA MET A 139 0.88 -9.23 -11.33
C MET A 139 1.31 -8.22 -10.27
N LEU A 140 0.93 -8.42 -9.01
CA LEU A 140 1.33 -7.56 -7.90
C LEU A 140 2.86 -7.41 -7.82
N ASP A 141 3.60 -8.51 -7.97
CA ASP A 141 5.07 -8.50 -7.97
C ASP A 141 5.64 -7.61 -9.09
N SER A 142 5.01 -7.61 -10.28
CA SER A 142 5.41 -6.75 -11.40
C SER A 142 5.14 -5.27 -11.12
N PHE A 143 3.98 -4.95 -10.52
CA PHE A 143 3.63 -3.57 -10.13
C PHE A 143 4.55 -3.06 -9.01
N ILE A 144 4.84 -3.89 -8.01
CA ILE A 144 5.78 -3.55 -6.94
C ILE A 144 7.18 -3.28 -7.49
N ALA A 145 7.67 -4.13 -8.41
CA ALA A 145 8.98 -3.93 -9.03
C ALA A 145 9.05 -2.58 -9.75
N ALA A 146 8.06 -2.28 -10.59
CA ALA A 146 7.97 -1.01 -11.32
C ALA A 146 7.87 0.21 -10.37
N ALA A 147 7.06 0.12 -9.30
CA ALA A 147 6.97 1.18 -8.29
C ALA A 147 8.30 1.41 -7.58
N LYS A 148 9.02 0.35 -7.19
CA LYS A 148 10.33 0.46 -6.52
C LYS A 148 11.37 1.14 -7.42
N GLU A 149 11.38 0.84 -8.72
CA GLU A 149 12.24 1.52 -9.70
C GLU A 149 11.89 3.01 -9.81
N LEU A 150 10.59 3.34 -9.86
CA LEU A 150 10.13 4.73 -9.84
C LEU A 150 10.58 5.44 -8.57
N MET A 151 10.33 4.87 -7.38
CA MET A 151 10.70 5.48 -6.11
C MET A 151 12.21 5.68 -5.97
N ALA A 152 13.02 4.72 -6.45
CA ALA A 152 14.49 4.85 -6.46
C ALA A 152 14.93 6.02 -7.36
N ARG A 153 14.37 6.14 -8.57
CA ARG A 153 14.64 7.26 -9.49
C ARG A 153 14.26 8.60 -8.86
N GLU A 154 13.13 8.64 -8.19
CA GLU A 154 12.57 9.82 -7.54
C GLU A 154 13.15 10.07 -6.13
N LYS A 155 14.08 9.23 -5.65
CA LYS A 155 14.70 9.30 -4.31
C LYS A 155 13.70 9.33 -3.16
N ILE A 156 12.63 8.58 -3.29
CA ILE A 156 11.60 8.43 -2.25
C ILE A 156 11.92 7.17 -1.43
N PRO A 157 12.01 7.27 -0.10
CA PRO A 157 12.18 6.12 0.77
C PRO A 157 11.06 5.08 0.58
N VAL A 158 11.45 3.81 0.55
CA VAL A 158 10.51 2.68 0.44
C VAL A 158 10.55 1.84 1.71
N ALA A 159 9.41 1.69 2.37
CA ALA A 159 9.20 0.66 3.36
C ALA A 159 8.74 -0.62 2.64
N ASP A 160 9.65 -1.59 2.46
CA ASP A 160 9.38 -2.81 1.68
C ASP A 160 8.61 -3.84 2.50
N VAL A 161 7.31 -3.58 2.67
CA VAL A 161 6.38 -4.42 3.42
C VAL A 161 6.23 -5.80 2.76
N ASN A 162 6.19 -5.86 1.41
CA ASN A 162 6.08 -7.13 0.70
C ASN A 162 7.25 -8.07 1.02
N ALA A 163 8.48 -7.56 0.94
CA ALA A 163 9.67 -8.33 1.26
C ALA A 163 9.68 -8.78 2.73
N ALA A 164 9.33 -7.88 3.66
CA ALA A 164 9.30 -8.18 5.09
C ALA A 164 8.30 -9.28 5.45
N PHE A 165 7.08 -9.25 4.87
CA PHE A 165 6.10 -10.32 5.09
C PHE A 165 6.61 -11.66 4.56
N ARG A 166 7.20 -11.70 3.36
CA ARG A 166 7.79 -12.92 2.79
C ARG A 166 8.95 -13.45 3.63
N GLU A 167 9.79 -12.58 4.15
CA GLU A 167 10.90 -12.96 5.04
C GLU A 167 10.40 -13.55 6.36
N ILE A 168 9.48 -12.87 7.04
CA ILE A 168 8.91 -13.31 8.34
C ILE A 168 8.21 -14.65 8.20
N THR A 169 7.47 -14.87 7.11
CA THR A 169 6.76 -16.13 6.88
C THR A 169 7.63 -17.22 6.28
N GLY A 170 8.80 -16.88 5.73
CA GLY A 170 9.67 -17.82 5.01
C GLY A 170 9.01 -18.42 3.78
N GLY A 171 7.99 -17.75 3.20
CA GLY A 171 7.20 -18.26 2.09
C GLY A 171 6.12 -19.27 2.47
N ASP A 172 5.90 -19.50 3.78
CA ASP A 172 4.85 -20.39 4.29
C ASP A 172 3.49 -19.69 4.24
N GLU A 173 2.56 -20.22 3.42
CA GLU A 173 1.22 -19.66 3.25
C GLU A 173 0.38 -19.73 4.54
N GLY A 174 0.58 -20.72 5.40
CA GLY A 174 -0.12 -20.81 6.68
C GLY A 174 0.25 -19.66 7.60
N LYS A 175 1.56 -19.38 7.75
CA LYS A 175 2.04 -18.22 8.52
C LYS A 175 1.61 -16.90 7.91
N LEU A 176 1.52 -16.83 6.58
CA LEU A 176 1.02 -15.65 5.91
C LEU A 176 -0.50 -15.48 6.16
N ALA A 177 -1.27 -16.56 6.20
CA ALA A 177 -2.69 -16.53 6.55
C ALA A 177 -2.94 -16.07 8.00
N ASP A 178 -2.02 -16.38 8.94
CA ASP A 178 -2.09 -15.85 10.31
C ASP A 178 -2.02 -14.31 10.34
N LEU A 179 -1.27 -13.70 9.42
CA LEU A 179 -1.13 -12.24 9.30
C LEU A 179 -2.18 -11.61 8.37
N ILE A 180 -2.69 -12.37 7.38
CA ILE A 180 -3.65 -11.92 6.35
C ILE A 180 -4.82 -12.93 6.28
N PRO A 181 -5.68 -12.95 7.30
CA PRO A 181 -6.66 -14.04 7.50
C PRO A 181 -7.76 -14.12 6.45
N ASP A 182 -8.02 -13.08 5.70
CA ASP A 182 -8.97 -13.07 4.57
C ASP A 182 -8.28 -13.24 3.20
N GLY A 183 -6.95 -13.34 3.20
CA GLY A 183 -6.12 -13.49 2.01
C GLY A 183 -5.69 -12.17 1.36
N LEU A 184 -6.25 -11.02 1.77
CA LEU A 184 -6.00 -9.70 1.17
C LEU A 184 -5.55 -8.65 2.19
N HIS A 185 -6.09 -8.69 3.40
CA HIS A 185 -5.95 -7.60 4.36
C HIS A 185 -5.21 -8.04 5.62
N PRO A 186 -4.10 -7.37 5.97
CA PRO A 186 -3.40 -7.62 7.22
C PRO A 186 -4.32 -7.40 8.44
N ASN A 187 -4.22 -8.30 9.41
CA ASN A 187 -4.81 -8.10 10.74
C ASN A 187 -3.98 -7.11 11.57
N SER A 188 -4.29 -6.92 12.86
CA SER A 188 -3.57 -5.97 13.72
C SER A 188 -2.07 -6.30 13.82
N GLU A 189 -1.68 -7.57 13.90
CA GLU A 189 -0.28 -8.00 13.93
C GLU A 189 0.44 -7.66 12.59
N GLY A 190 -0.21 -7.91 11.46
CA GLY A 190 0.30 -7.48 10.15
C GLY A 190 0.42 -5.96 10.04
N GLN A 191 -0.51 -5.20 10.63
CA GLN A 191 -0.45 -3.73 10.68
C GLN A 191 0.70 -3.23 11.60
N GLU A 192 1.04 -3.96 12.67
CA GLU A 192 2.22 -3.66 13.51
C GLU A 192 3.53 -3.80 12.71
N ILE A 193 3.64 -4.84 11.86
CA ILE A 193 4.79 -5.00 10.97
C ILE A 193 4.90 -3.81 10.01
N ILE A 194 3.79 -3.40 9.39
CA ILE A 194 3.74 -2.23 8.51
C ILE A 194 4.17 -0.97 9.27
N CYS A 195 3.58 -0.72 10.44
CA CYS A 195 3.91 0.45 11.26
C CYS A 195 5.40 0.51 11.62
N ARG A 196 5.99 -0.61 12.04
CA ARG A 196 7.42 -0.69 12.39
C ARG A 196 8.32 -0.26 11.22
N LEU A 197 8.02 -0.73 10.00
CA LEU A 197 8.79 -0.37 8.81
C LEU A 197 8.60 1.10 8.43
N LEU A 198 7.39 1.62 8.58
CA LEU A 198 7.10 3.03 8.36
C LEU A 198 7.80 3.94 9.37
N CYS A 199 7.85 3.54 10.65
CA CYS A 199 8.63 4.27 11.66
C CYS A 199 10.12 4.34 11.30
N GLN A 200 10.72 3.24 10.86
CA GLN A 200 12.12 3.21 10.41
C GLN A 200 12.37 4.15 9.22
N ALA A 201 11.48 4.11 8.23
CA ALA A 201 11.58 5.00 7.07
C ALA A 201 11.40 6.48 7.48
N PHE A 202 10.46 6.77 8.36
CA PHE A 202 10.19 8.12 8.86
C PHE A 202 11.36 8.67 9.69
N GLU A 203 11.91 7.87 10.61
CA GLU A 203 13.08 8.22 11.40
C GLU A 203 14.30 8.52 10.53
N THR A 204 14.51 7.70 9.47
CA THR A 204 15.57 7.93 8.49
C THR A 204 15.37 9.22 7.70
N LEU A 205 14.13 9.49 7.29
CA LEU A 205 13.76 10.67 6.49
C LEU A 205 13.89 11.98 7.30
N THR A 206 13.49 11.95 8.57
CA THR A 206 13.33 13.17 9.40
C THR A 206 14.42 13.38 10.43
N GLY A 207 15.19 12.34 10.76
CA GLY A 207 16.14 12.33 11.88
C GLY A 207 15.47 12.26 13.26
N GLU A 208 14.14 12.10 13.34
CA GLU A 208 13.40 11.91 14.60
C GLU A 208 13.52 10.44 15.09
N ARG A 209 13.51 10.26 16.42
CA ARG A 209 13.55 8.92 17.05
C ARG A 209 12.44 8.81 18.10
#